data_4632c6b096f660283335011030da7d5a
#
_entry.id   4632c6b096f660283335011030da7d5a
#
_cell.length_a   1.000
_cell.length_b   1.000
_cell.length_c   1.000
_cell.angle_alpha   90.00
_cell.angle_beta   90.00
_cell.angle_gamma   90.00
#
_symmetry.space_group_name_H-M   'P 1'
#
loop_
_entity.id
_entity.type
_entity.pdbx_description
1 polymer ?
#
loop_
_entity_poly.entity_id
_entity_poly.type
_entity_poly.pdbx_seq_one_letter_code
_entity_poly.pdbx_strand_id
1 'polypeptide(L)'
;MNKRLILAAAAAVMSLQMNAAEINESNEATETEAKKEVKLSDIVSKPKFSGYMIGNYNATFQDDNNSNTFSIRLIRLVMTGRILNDFEYKIQGQVNGNSSTFGESPRIVDMSLEWLKHKEFRVKIGQFKRPFTYENPMNPIDIGFNSQAQVVQKLAGFSDRTGEQSSSGRDIGVQVSGDLLPNSEGRTLLHYEVGVFNGQGINRKDVGNQKDVIGGVWVSPIKGMRIGGFGWVGSYARTGYWSDGMIEESGTRKVGRYRYAISAEYKDADWQIRSEYIHNTGGAFKTTANTSSDLKDCNYNEKLGDSADGVYVACVAPIIRGKLRAKARYDLYRPAGSWDSAKTIYKAGINYLFCKNIEIQTEYSFVNDRSLAKHNYSMADVQFSVRF
;
A
#
# COMPACT_ATOMS: atom_id res chain seq x y z
N MET A 1 22.48 -3.79 -8.84
CA MET A 1 22.29 -4.05 -7.40
C MET A 1 23.58 -4.63 -6.84
N ASN A 2 24.23 -3.93 -5.93
CA ASN A 2 25.62 -4.20 -5.53
C ASN A 2 25.71 -5.46 -4.64
N LYS A 3 26.38 -6.51 -5.13
CA LYS A 3 26.70 -7.74 -4.37
C LYS A 3 27.38 -7.48 -3.02
N ARG A 4 27.95 -6.30 -2.83
CA ARG A 4 28.62 -5.86 -1.59
C ARG A 4 27.68 -5.61 -0.40
N LEU A 5 26.40 -5.29 -0.64
CA LEU A 5 25.42 -5.07 0.45
C LEU A 5 24.91 -6.38 1.07
N ILE A 6 24.81 -7.44 0.27
CA ILE A 6 24.38 -8.77 0.74
C ILE A 6 25.54 -9.42 1.55
N LEU A 7 26.79 -9.21 1.14
CA LEU A 7 27.95 -9.67 1.91
C LEU A 7 28.11 -8.89 3.24
N ALA A 8 27.79 -7.61 3.30
CA ALA A 8 27.89 -6.82 4.52
C ALA A 8 26.87 -7.25 5.58
N ALA A 9 25.64 -7.61 5.18
CA ALA A 9 24.62 -8.13 6.09
C ALA A 9 24.98 -9.55 6.60
N ALA A 10 25.57 -10.40 5.74
CA ALA A 10 26.06 -11.73 6.14
C ALA A 10 27.30 -11.62 7.04
N ALA A 11 28.21 -10.67 6.79
CA ALA A 11 29.38 -10.43 7.62
C ALA A 11 29.04 -9.90 9.02
N ALA A 12 28.00 -9.04 9.13
CA ALA A 12 27.51 -8.56 10.42
C ALA A 12 26.90 -9.65 11.28
N VAL A 13 26.25 -10.66 10.68
CA VAL A 13 25.74 -11.84 11.40
C VAL A 13 26.87 -12.77 11.81
N MET A 14 27.91 -12.91 10.99
CA MET A 14 29.07 -13.73 11.31
C MET A 14 29.99 -13.10 12.37
N SER A 15 30.15 -11.76 12.37
CA SER A 15 30.92 -11.06 13.42
C SER A 15 30.27 -11.10 14.81
N LEU A 16 28.94 -11.17 14.88
CA LEU A 16 28.22 -11.43 16.13
C LEU A 16 28.42 -12.86 16.64
N GLN A 17 28.69 -13.84 15.76
CA GLN A 17 28.99 -15.21 16.17
C GLN A 17 30.45 -15.38 16.62
N MET A 18 31.40 -14.64 16.05
CA MET A 18 32.82 -14.70 16.44
C MET A 18 33.08 -14.00 17.78
N ASN A 19 32.44 -12.89 18.08
CA ASN A 19 32.56 -12.23 19.40
C ASN A 19 31.94 -13.04 20.55
N ALA A 20 31.02 -13.97 20.26
CA ALA A 20 30.49 -14.88 21.28
C ALA A 20 31.44 -16.04 21.60
N ALA A 21 32.39 -16.38 20.72
CA ALA A 21 33.38 -17.45 20.92
C ALA A 21 34.64 -16.96 21.65
N GLU A 22 35.06 -15.68 21.45
CA GLU A 22 36.27 -15.13 22.10
C GLU A 22 36.08 -14.72 23.56
N ILE A 23 34.85 -14.67 24.10
CA ILE A 23 34.57 -14.34 25.52
C ILE A 23 34.73 -15.55 26.44
N ASN A 24 34.92 -16.74 25.90
CA ASN A 24 34.97 -18.00 26.69
C ASN A 24 36.36 -18.43 27.18
N GLU A 25 37.45 -17.72 26.88
CA GLU A 25 38.81 -18.15 27.27
C GLU A 25 39.47 -17.38 28.42
N SER A 26 38.81 -16.45 29.10
CA SER A 26 39.41 -15.81 30.24
C SER A 26 38.43 -15.61 31.40
N ASN A 27 38.22 -16.64 32.21
CA ASN A 27 37.97 -16.50 33.66
C ASN A 27 37.67 -17.88 34.28
N GLU A 28 38.68 -18.60 34.68
CA GLU A 28 38.57 -19.58 35.76
C GLU A 28 38.66 -18.82 37.11
N ALA A 29 37.67 -19.06 37.89
CA ALA A 29 37.50 -18.96 39.33
C ALA A 29 36.43 -17.97 39.79
N THR A 30 35.42 -18.55 40.31
CA THR A 30 34.52 -18.20 41.42
C THR A 30 33.03 -18.04 41.04
N GLU A 31 32.25 -18.89 41.72
CA GLU A 31 30.82 -18.91 41.93
C GLU A 31 29.89 -19.31 40.78
N THR A 32 29.33 -20.49 41.04
CA THR A 32 28.33 -21.21 40.26
C THR A 32 26.95 -20.54 40.33
N GLU A 33 26.76 -19.46 39.63
CA GLU A 33 25.46 -19.13 39.07
C GLU A 33 25.45 -19.65 37.66
N ALA A 34 24.64 -20.68 37.40
CA ALA A 34 24.43 -21.24 36.06
C ALA A 34 23.99 -20.14 35.13
N LYS A 35 24.92 -19.53 34.38
CA LYS A 35 24.60 -18.62 33.27
C LYS A 35 23.77 -19.42 32.29
N LYS A 36 22.46 -19.17 32.28
CA LYS A 36 21.52 -19.75 31.34
C LYS A 36 22.00 -19.40 29.92
N GLU A 37 22.52 -20.38 29.20
CA GLU A 37 23.02 -20.20 27.84
C GLU A 37 21.88 -19.66 26.98
N VAL A 38 21.96 -18.40 26.55
CA VAL A 38 20.94 -17.76 25.74
C VAL A 38 21.04 -18.29 24.33
N LYS A 39 20.14 -19.19 23.95
CA LYS A 39 20.07 -19.74 22.61
C LYS A 39 19.49 -18.71 21.64
N LEU A 40 19.94 -18.70 20.40
CA LEU A 40 19.40 -17.82 19.34
C LEU A 40 17.88 -17.97 19.19
N SER A 41 17.34 -19.18 19.45
CA SER A 41 15.90 -19.47 19.48
C SER A 41 15.14 -18.71 20.56
N ASP A 42 15.82 -18.26 21.62
CA ASP A 42 15.21 -17.51 22.72
C ASP A 42 15.11 -16.02 22.38
N ILE A 43 15.94 -15.57 21.43
CA ILE A 43 15.98 -14.18 20.94
C ILE A 43 15.15 -14.00 19.69
N VAL A 44 15.23 -14.93 18.72
CA VAL A 44 14.59 -14.82 17.41
C VAL A 44 13.62 -15.98 17.18
N SER A 45 12.36 -15.66 16.91
CA SER A 45 11.37 -16.68 16.54
C SER A 45 11.68 -17.31 15.19
N LYS A 46 11.24 -18.56 14.97
CA LYS A 46 11.29 -19.17 13.63
C LYS A 46 10.54 -18.28 12.63
N PRO A 47 11.16 -17.94 11.47
CA PRO A 47 10.49 -17.17 10.43
C PRO A 47 9.23 -17.89 9.92
N LYS A 48 8.16 -17.12 9.71
CA LYS A 48 6.95 -17.59 9.04
C LYS A 48 6.98 -17.13 7.59
N PHE A 49 6.83 -18.08 6.68
CA PHE A 49 6.71 -17.81 5.25
C PHE A 49 5.25 -17.93 4.83
N SER A 50 4.81 -17.02 4.01
CA SER A 50 3.48 -16.99 3.42
C SER A 50 3.53 -16.25 2.09
N GLY A 51 2.47 -16.36 1.32
CA GLY A 51 2.42 -15.64 0.06
C GLY A 51 1.05 -15.72 -0.60
N TYR A 52 0.96 -15.06 -1.74
CA TYR A 52 -0.20 -15.16 -2.59
C TYR A 52 0.15 -14.82 -4.03
N MET A 53 -0.64 -15.35 -4.94
CA MET A 53 -0.59 -15.04 -6.36
C MET A 53 -1.96 -14.64 -6.89
N ILE A 54 -1.97 -13.78 -7.89
CA ILE A 54 -3.15 -13.29 -8.59
C ILE A 54 -2.90 -13.38 -10.09
N GLY A 55 -3.74 -14.13 -10.79
CA GLY A 55 -3.85 -14.15 -12.24
C GLY A 55 -5.17 -13.51 -12.67
N ASN A 56 -5.17 -12.83 -13.81
CA ASN A 56 -6.35 -12.14 -14.34
C ASN A 56 -6.58 -12.49 -15.80
N TYR A 57 -7.84 -12.47 -16.19
CA TYR A 57 -8.29 -12.17 -17.55
C TYR A 57 -9.05 -10.87 -17.50
N ASN A 58 -8.68 -9.92 -18.36
CA ASN A 58 -9.33 -8.63 -18.48
C ASN A 58 -9.78 -8.42 -19.90
N ALA A 59 -11.01 -7.95 -20.11
CA ALA A 59 -11.54 -7.55 -21.41
C ALA A 59 -12.12 -6.14 -21.30
N THR A 60 -11.81 -5.29 -22.28
CA THR A 60 -12.34 -3.93 -22.42
C THR A 60 -13.09 -3.85 -23.73
N PHE A 61 -14.33 -3.36 -23.66
CA PHE A 61 -15.24 -3.16 -24.78
C PHE A 61 -15.44 -1.65 -24.98
N GLN A 62 -14.46 -1.04 -25.60
CA GLN A 62 -14.43 0.39 -25.90
C GLN A 62 -14.24 0.58 -27.40
N ASP A 63 -15.06 1.42 -28.02
CA ASP A 63 -14.91 1.73 -29.44
C ASP A 63 -13.48 2.20 -29.73
N ASP A 64 -12.91 1.72 -30.81
CA ASP A 64 -11.53 1.97 -31.25
C ASP A 64 -10.41 1.51 -30.29
N ASN A 65 -10.76 0.88 -29.13
CA ASN A 65 -9.79 0.40 -28.15
C ASN A 65 -10.25 -0.90 -27.46
N ASN A 66 -10.82 -1.82 -28.22
CA ASN A 66 -11.16 -3.16 -27.71
C ASN A 66 -9.89 -3.93 -27.39
N SER A 67 -9.86 -4.54 -26.20
CA SER A 67 -8.71 -5.35 -25.80
C SER A 67 -9.13 -6.50 -24.89
N ASN A 68 -8.37 -7.57 -24.94
CA ASN A 68 -8.46 -8.63 -23.95
C ASN A 68 -7.06 -9.21 -23.68
N THR A 69 -6.82 -9.65 -22.45
CA THR A 69 -5.52 -10.19 -22.09
C THR A 69 -5.59 -11.09 -20.87
N PHE A 70 -4.80 -12.16 -20.88
CA PHE A 70 -4.43 -12.87 -19.67
C PHE A 70 -3.18 -12.23 -19.05
N SER A 71 -3.15 -12.10 -17.75
CA SER A 71 -2.01 -11.54 -17.05
C SER A 71 -1.67 -12.27 -15.75
N ILE A 72 -0.39 -12.40 -15.46
CA ILE A 72 0.11 -12.67 -14.12
C ILE A 72 0.20 -11.32 -13.44
N ARG A 73 -0.83 -10.99 -12.67
CA ARG A 73 -0.93 -9.67 -12.06
C ARG A 73 0.13 -9.49 -10.99
N LEU A 74 0.31 -10.49 -10.13
CA LEU A 74 1.08 -10.31 -8.91
C LEU A 74 1.38 -11.64 -8.23
N ILE A 75 2.64 -11.80 -7.81
CA ILE A 75 3.05 -12.80 -6.83
C ILE A 75 3.74 -12.05 -5.69
N ARG A 76 3.36 -12.33 -4.44
CA ARG A 76 4.01 -11.80 -3.25
C ARG A 76 4.44 -12.91 -2.32
N LEU A 77 5.67 -12.79 -1.84
CA LEU A 77 6.27 -13.66 -0.85
C LEU A 77 6.55 -12.82 0.39
N VAL A 78 6.14 -13.32 1.54
CA VAL A 78 6.20 -12.61 2.81
C VAL A 78 6.95 -13.47 3.82
N MET A 79 7.93 -12.87 4.49
CA MET A 79 8.61 -13.42 5.64
C MET A 79 8.34 -12.52 6.84
N THR A 80 7.87 -13.08 7.94
CA THR A 80 7.65 -12.40 9.21
C THR A 80 8.26 -13.18 10.36
N GLY A 81 8.61 -12.49 11.42
CA GLY A 81 9.08 -13.12 12.65
C GLY A 81 9.22 -12.10 13.78
N ARG A 82 9.62 -12.56 14.97
CA ARG A 82 9.81 -11.72 16.14
C ARG A 82 11.22 -11.78 16.67
N ILE A 83 11.68 -10.69 17.23
CA ILE A 83 12.94 -10.55 17.95
C ILE A 83 12.60 -10.07 19.37
N LEU A 84 13.12 -10.74 20.40
CA LEU A 84 12.86 -10.44 21.82
C LEU A 84 11.36 -10.37 22.16
N ASN A 85 10.50 -11.06 21.40
CA ASN A 85 9.04 -11.06 21.50
C ASN A 85 8.35 -9.69 21.28
N ASP A 86 9.04 -8.59 21.50
CA ASP A 86 8.51 -7.23 21.43
C ASP A 86 8.65 -6.59 20.04
N PHE A 87 9.55 -7.11 19.20
CA PHE A 87 9.81 -6.56 17.87
C PHE A 87 9.33 -7.54 16.80
N GLU A 88 8.50 -7.08 15.88
CA GLU A 88 8.09 -7.82 14.69
C GLU A 88 8.82 -7.28 13.45
N TYR A 89 9.46 -8.16 12.70
CA TYR A 89 10.00 -7.81 11.40
C TYR A 89 9.15 -8.38 10.28
N LYS A 90 9.09 -7.64 9.18
CA LYS A 90 8.42 -8.06 7.95
C LYS A 90 9.28 -7.73 6.74
N ILE A 91 9.48 -8.73 5.88
CA ILE A 91 10.10 -8.58 4.57
C ILE A 91 9.13 -9.12 3.55
N GLN A 92 8.82 -8.34 2.51
CA GLN A 92 7.92 -8.76 1.44
C GLN A 92 8.55 -8.47 0.08
N GLY A 93 8.69 -9.51 -0.73
CA GLY A 93 9.07 -9.43 -2.13
C GLY A 93 7.85 -9.46 -3.05
N GLN A 94 7.97 -8.83 -4.20
CA GLN A 94 6.96 -8.82 -5.27
C GLN A 94 7.59 -9.25 -6.58
N VAL A 95 6.89 -10.16 -7.27
CA VAL A 95 7.09 -10.47 -8.68
C VAL A 95 5.75 -10.26 -9.39
N ASN A 96 5.74 -9.49 -10.45
CA ASN A 96 4.56 -9.31 -11.31
C ASN A 96 4.96 -9.57 -12.76
N GLY A 97 4.03 -10.07 -13.53
CA GLY A 97 4.24 -10.36 -14.93
C GLY A 97 4.09 -9.10 -15.78
N ASN A 98 3.01 -9.03 -16.51
CA ASN A 98 2.73 -8.01 -17.52
C ASN A 98 1.80 -6.87 -17.02
N SER A 99 1.73 -6.63 -15.72
CA SER A 99 0.95 -5.53 -15.16
C SER A 99 1.83 -4.36 -14.73
N SER A 100 1.63 -3.19 -15.31
CA SER A 100 2.31 -1.94 -14.94
C SER A 100 1.76 -1.31 -13.66
N THR A 101 0.56 -1.68 -13.22
CA THR A 101 -0.13 -1.07 -12.06
C THR A 101 0.66 -1.19 -10.75
N PHE A 102 1.51 -2.20 -10.63
CA PHE A 102 2.33 -2.46 -9.44
C PHE A 102 3.79 -2.08 -9.63
N GLY A 103 4.15 -1.42 -10.74
CA GLY A 103 5.51 -0.96 -11.04
C GLY A 103 6.48 -2.08 -11.36
N GLU A 104 7.78 -1.76 -11.29
CA GLU A 104 8.88 -2.67 -11.64
C GLU A 104 8.88 -3.97 -10.82
N SER A 105 9.43 -5.04 -11.41
CA SER A 105 9.52 -6.38 -10.84
C SER A 105 10.83 -7.06 -11.29
N PRO A 106 11.48 -7.90 -10.46
CA PRO A 106 11.17 -8.13 -9.03
C PRO A 106 11.61 -6.97 -8.13
N ARG A 107 10.94 -6.77 -7.00
CA ARG A 107 11.32 -5.73 -6.02
C ARG A 107 10.93 -6.07 -4.59
N ILE A 108 11.64 -5.48 -3.63
CA ILE A 108 11.21 -5.46 -2.23
C ILE A 108 10.11 -4.43 -2.09
N VAL A 109 8.99 -4.80 -1.48
CA VAL A 109 7.84 -3.91 -1.26
C VAL A 109 7.67 -3.53 0.20
N ASP A 110 7.87 -4.44 1.15
CA ASP A 110 7.93 -4.11 2.57
C ASP A 110 9.27 -4.57 3.14
N MET A 111 9.85 -3.74 4.00
CA MET A 111 10.97 -4.06 4.87
C MET A 111 10.81 -3.19 6.11
N SER A 112 10.29 -3.77 7.20
CA SER A 112 9.96 -3.01 8.40
C SER A 112 10.26 -3.78 9.66
N LEU A 113 10.53 -3.01 10.72
CA LEU A 113 10.63 -3.46 12.09
C LEU A 113 9.61 -2.67 12.91
N GLU A 114 8.80 -3.35 13.72
CA GLU A 114 7.78 -2.74 14.55
C GLU A 114 7.94 -3.18 16.00
N TRP A 115 8.04 -2.21 16.90
CA TRP A 115 8.02 -2.44 18.34
C TRP A 115 6.57 -2.47 18.82
N LEU A 116 6.17 -3.58 19.46
CA LEU A 116 4.77 -3.92 19.78
C LEU A 116 4.51 -4.11 21.27
N LYS A 117 5.44 -3.72 22.14
CA LYS A 117 5.36 -4.00 23.58
C LYS A 117 4.10 -3.44 24.24
N HIS A 118 3.67 -2.26 23.84
CA HIS A 118 2.49 -1.59 24.38
C HIS A 118 1.43 -1.44 23.31
N LYS A 119 0.19 -1.77 23.62
CA LYS A 119 -0.95 -1.63 22.68
C LYS A 119 -1.24 -0.16 22.39
N GLU A 120 -1.04 0.67 23.39
CA GLU A 120 -1.33 2.10 23.34
C GLU A 120 -0.28 2.89 22.55
N PHE A 121 0.91 2.31 22.37
CA PHE A 121 2.04 2.97 21.72
C PHE A 121 2.96 1.95 21.05
N ARG A 122 2.97 1.95 19.74
CA ARG A 122 3.82 1.11 18.88
C ARG A 122 4.64 2.01 17.97
N VAL A 123 5.83 1.57 17.62
CA VAL A 123 6.70 2.28 16.68
C VAL A 123 7.10 1.35 15.56
N LYS A 124 6.86 1.79 14.33
CA LYS A 124 7.26 1.08 13.10
C LYS A 124 8.25 1.91 12.30
N ILE A 125 9.34 1.30 11.85
CA ILE A 125 10.36 1.92 11.01
C ILE A 125 10.63 1.07 9.77
N GLY A 126 10.94 1.70 8.66
CA GLY A 126 11.33 1.05 7.41
C GLY A 126 10.45 1.44 6.24
N GLN A 127 10.27 0.52 5.30
CA GLN A 127 9.41 0.68 4.13
C GLN A 127 8.14 -0.13 4.32
N PHE A 128 6.99 0.55 4.32
CA PHE A 128 5.68 -0.04 4.52
C PHE A 128 4.58 0.84 3.92
N LYS A 129 3.34 0.37 3.97
CA LYS A 129 2.20 1.13 3.47
C LYS A 129 1.92 2.35 4.32
N ARG A 130 1.71 3.50 3.65
CA ARG A 130 1.36 4.78 4.29
C ARG A 130 0.05 4.64 5.08
N PRO A 131 -0.03 5.20 6.29
CA PRO A 131 -1.25 5.17 7.12
C PRO A 131 -2.27 6.21 6.61
N PHE A 132 -2.87 5.93 5.47
CA PHE A 132 -3.83 6.82 4.83
C PHE A 132 -4.96 5.99 4.22
N THR A 133 -6.20 6.22 4.64
CA THR A 133 -7.43 5.48 4.31
C THR A 133 -7.49 4.05 4.86
N TYR A 134 -8.63 3.36 4.72
CA TYR A 134 -8.76 1.96 5.11
C TYR A 134 -8.36 1.00 3.99
N GLU A 135 -8.58 1.38 2.73
CA GLU A 135 -8.26 0.49 1.61
C GLU A 135 -6.77 0.47 1.26
N ASN A 136 -6.04 1.58 1.46
CA ASN A 136 -4.61 1.61 1.13
C ASN A 136 -3.79 0.54 1.87
N PRO A 137 -3.93 0.32 3.20
CA PRO A 137 -3.19 -0.72 3.91
C PRO A 137 -3.54 -2.16 3.52
N MET A 138 -4.66 -2.39 2.83
CA MET A 138 -5.08 -3.75 2.46
C MET A 138 -4.17 -4.38 1.41
N ASN A 139 -4.00 -5.70 1.47
CA ASN A 139 -3.37 -6.41 0.36
C ASN A 139 -4.33 -6.48 -0.83
N PRO A 140 -3.84 -6.48 -2.06
CA PRO A 140 -4.69 -6.59 -3.25
C PRO A 140 -5.66 -7.77 -3.25
N ILE A 141 -5.27 -8.88 -2.62
CA ILE A 141 -6.10 -10.07 -2.49
C ILE A 141 -7.23 -9.94 -1.45
N ASP A 142 -7.18 -8.93 -0.55
CA ASP A 142 -8.12 -8.75 0.57
C ASP A 142 -9.20 -7.71 0.30
N ILE A 143 -9.12 -7.00 -0.80
CA ILE A 143 -10.00 -5.86 -1.13
C ILE A 143 -11.45 -6.32 -1.38
N GLY A 144 -11.64 -7.55 -1.87
CA GLY A 144 -12.93 -8.09 -2.30
C GLY A 144 -13.29 -7.75 -3.74
N PHE A 145 -12.50 -6.90 -4.40
CA PHE A 145 -12.62 -6.47 -5.81
C PHE A 145 -11.29 -6.69 -6.54
N ASN A 146 -11.33 -6.78 -7.86
CA ASN A 146 -10.15 -6.98 -8.70
C ASN A 146 -9.16 -5.79 -8.63
N SER A 147 -9.61 -4.61 -8.25
CA SER A 147 -8.76 -3.42 -8.11
C SER A 147 -9.20 -2.55 -6.94
N GLN A 148 -8.27 -1.75 -6.40
CA GLN A 148 -8.60 -0.66 -5.51
C GLN A 148 -9.54 0.33 -6.20
N ALA A 149 -10.27 1.12 -5.39
CA ALA A 149 -11.04 2.24 -5.88
C ALA A 149 -10.14 3.28 -6.56
N GLN A 150 -10.65 3.96 -7.60
CA GLN A 150 -9.87 4.95 -8.36
C GLN A 150 -9.25 6.01 -7.47
N VAL A 151 -10.06 6.55 -6.54
CA VAL A 151 -9.59 7.60 -5.64
C VAL A 151 -8.47 7.12 -4.71
N VAL A 152 -8.50 5.87 -4.25
CA VAL A 152 -7.42 5.27 -3.46
C VAL A 152 -6.17 5.05 -4.32
N GLN A 153 -6.33 4.54 -5.54
CA GLN A 153 -5.20 4.37 -6.46
C GLN A 153 -4.48 5.69 -6.74
N LYS A 154 -5.24 6.76 -6.96
CA LYS A 154 -4.71 8.05 -7.42
C LYS A 154 -4.32 9.00 -6.29
N LEU A 155 -4.92 8.89 -5.12
CA LEU A 155 -4.71 9.82 -4.01
C LEU A 155 -4.16 9.18 -2.73
N ALA A 156 -4.00 7.84 -2.67
CA ALA A 156 -3.35 7.19 -1.54
C ALA A 156 -1.95 6.62 -1.88
N GLY A 157 -1.41 6.94 -3.05
CA GLY A 157 -0.03 6.63 -3.44
C GLY A 157 0.16 5.26 -4.09
N PHE A 158 -0.84 4.65 -4.71
CA PHE A 158 -0.65 3.42 -5.50
C PHE A 158 0.00 3.70 -6.86
N SER A 159 -0.70 4.45 -7.71
CA SER A 159 -0.25 5.07 -8.94
C SER A 159 -0.64 6.53 -8.87
N ASP A 160 0.06 7.27 -8.04
CA ASP A 160 -0.31 8.58 -7.55
C ASP A 160 -0.42 9.61 -8.68
N ARG A 161 -1.43 10.50 -8.59
CA ARG A 161 -1.64 11.57 -9.57
C ARG A 161 -0.46 12.54 -9.71
N THR A 162 0.36 12.68 -8.67
CA THR A 162 1.56 13.53 -8.72
C THR A 162 2.59 13.10 -9.75
N GLY A 163 2.44 11.89 -10.29
CA GLY A 163 3.42 11.28 -11.20
C GLY A 163 4.48 10.44 -10.48
N GLU A 164 4.35 10.20 -9.18
CA GLU A 164 5.17 9.24 -8.46
C GLU A 164 5.12 7.87 -9.14
N GLN A 165 6.24 7.15 -9.18
CA GLN A 165 6.25 5.76 -9.65
C GLN A 165 5.25 4.92 -8.87
N SER A 166 4.73 3.87 -9.50
CA SER A 166 3.78 2.98 -8.84
C SER A 166 4.38 2.36 -7.57
N SER A 167 3.97 2.84 -6.41
CA SER A 167 4.51 2.45 -5.10
C SER A 167 3.63 1.47 -4.35
N SER A 168 2.45 1.15 -4.89
CA SER A 168 1.44 0.35 -4.19
C SER A 168 1.10 0.89 -2.80
N GLY A 169 1.08 2.23 -2.65
CA GLY A 169 0.76 2.93 -1.41
C GLY A 169 1.86 2.94 -0.34
N ARG A 170 3.13 2.70 -0.72
CA ARG A 170 4.24 2.56 0.22
C ARG A 170 5.21 3.73 0.19
N ASP A 171 5.92 3.88 1.32
CA ASP A 171 7.03 4.81 1.44
C ASP A 171 8.00 4.36 2.54
N ILE A 172 9.14 5.02 2.66
CA ILE A 172 10.13 4.82 3.71
C ILE A 172 9.90 5.86 4.80
N GLY A 173 9.78 5.41 6.05
CA GLY A 173 9.52 6.33 7.16
C GLY A 173 9.47 5.69 8.53
N VAL A 174 8.94 6.47 9.47
CA VAL A 174 8.68 6.07 10.86
C VAL A 174 7.23 6.39 11.18
N GLN A 175 6.54 5.48 11.83
CA GLN A 175 5.14 5.60 12.24
C GLN A 175 4.99 5.26 13.72
N VAL A 176 4.14 6.00 14.39
CA VAL A 176 3.62 5.70 15.73
C VAL A 176 2.15 5.36 15.59
N SER A 177 1.69 4.34 16.32
CA SER A 177 0.28 3.96 16.36
C SER A 177 -0.11 3.42 17.73
N GLY A 178 -1.40 3.42 18.02
CA GLY A 178 -1.87 2.87 19.29
C GLY A 178 -3.37 2.66 19.34
N ASP A 179 -3.75 1.78 20.27
CA ASP A 179 -5.11 1.37 20.58
C ASP A 179 -5.49 1.91 21.96
N LEU A 180 -6.53 2.73 22.02
CA LEU A 180 -6.95 3.45 23.23
C LEU A 180 -8.41 3.14 23.56
N LEU A 181 -8.80 3.45 24.81
CA LEU A 181 -10.18 3.35 25.28
C LEU A 181 -10.76 1.93 25.13
N PRO A 182 -10.20 0.90 25.78
CA PRO A 182 -10.82 -0.42 25.78
C PRO A 182 -12.18 -0.37 26.49
N ASN A 183 -13.19 -1.04 25.91
CA ASN A 183 -14.49 -1.22 26.56
C ASN A 183 -14.46 -2.42 27.55
N SER A 184 -15.57 -2.69 28.22
CA SER A 184 -15.70 -3.79 29.17
C SER A 184 -15.44 -5.20 28.56
N GLU A 185 -15.56 -5.35 27.26
CA GLU A 185 -15.28 -6.59 26.51
C GLU A 185 -13.81 -6.65 26.02
N GLY A 186 -12.98 -5.64 26.35
CA GLY A 186 -11.58 -5.52 25.90
C GLY A 186 -11.43 -5.07 24.45
N ARG A 187 -12.51 -4.65 23.77
CA ARG A 187 -12.46 -4.11 22.41
C ARG A 187 -12.02 -2.65 22.45
N THR A 188 -11.03 -2.31 21.65
CA THR A 188 -10.55 -0.94 21.49
C THR A 188 -11.57 -0.07 20.77
N LEU A 189 -11.90 1.09 21.37
CA LEU A 189 -12.85 2.03 20.78
C LEU A 189 -12.18 3.11 19.93
N LEU A 190 -10.93 3.47 20.23
CA LEU A 190 -10.18 4.50 19.52
C LEU A 190 -8.84 3.96 19.04
N HIS A 191 -8.51 4.21 17.79
CA HIS A 191 -7.18 3.93 17.23
C HIS A 191 -6.61 5.20 16.59
N TYR A 192 -5.30 5.39 16.72
CA TYR A 192 -4.58 6.45 16.04
C TYR A 192 -3.33 5.90 15.35
N GLU A 193 -2.93 6.55 14.28
CA GLU A 193 -1.65 6.34 13.62
C GLU A 193 -1.16 7.64 12.99
N VAL A 194 0.14 7.91 13.11
CA VAL A 194 0.79 9.06 12.48
C VAL A 194 2.24 8.70 12.15
N GLY A 195 2.71 9.12 10.99
CA GLY A 195 4.07 8.83 10.56
C GLY A 195 4.70 9.96 9.76
N VAL A 196 6.02 9.92 9.68
CA VAL A 196 6.85 10.82 8.88
C VAL A 196 7.55 9.99 7.82
N PHE A 197 7.41 10.38 6.55
CA PHE A 197 7.85 9.63 5.39
C PHE A 197 8.69 10.49 4.45
N ASN A 198 9.50 9.85 3.59
CA ASN A 198 10.31 10.56 2.60
C ASN A 198 9.48 11.28 1.51
N GLY A 199 8.24 10.87 1.27
CA GLY A 199 7.41 11.47 0.23
C GLY A 199 7.79 11.10 -1.22
N GLN A 200 8.67 10.10 -1.40
CA GLN A 200 9.21 9.72 -2.71
C GLN A 200 8.72 8.34 -3.20
N GLY A 201 7.94 7.65 -2.36
CA GLY A 201 7.43 6.31 -2.66
C GLY A 201 8.46 5.21 -2.42
N ILE A 202 8.14 4.07 -2.99
CA ILE A 202 8.86 2.81 -2.73
C ILE A 202 10.29 2.85 -3.30
N ASN A 203 11.27 2.34 -2.51
CA ASN A 203 12.67 2.15 -2.91
C ASN A 203 13.37 3.43 -3.43
N ARG A 204 12.92 4.60 -3.00
CA ARG A 204 13.50 5.88 -3.41
C ARG A 204 14.11 6.63 -2.22
N LYS A 205 15.24 7.27 -2.50
CA LYS A 205 15.84 8.24 -1.58
C LYS A 205 15.02 9.54 -1.60
N ASP A 206 15.14 10.29 -0.53
CA ASP A 206 14.58 11.64 -0.46
C ASP A 206 15.20 12.57 -1.51
N VAL A 207 14.37 13.46 -2.04
CA VAL A 207 14.75 14.53 -2.96
C VAL A 207 14.27 15.85 -2.38
N GLY A 208 15.15 16.65 -1.82
CA GLY A 208 14.85 18.01 -1.38
C GLY A 208 14.46 18.20 0.09
N ASN A 209 14.80 17.30 0.99
CA ASN A 209 14.73 17.44 2.46
C ASN A 209 13.34 17.67 3.06
N GLN A 210 12.27 17.58 2.27
CA GLN A 210 10.90 17.65 2.81
C GLN A 210 10.42 16.25 3.19
N LYS A 211 9.62 16.20 4.25
CA LYS A 211 8.99 14.97 4.71
C LYS A 211 7.48 15.09 4.57
N ASP A 212 6.85 13.99 4.25
CA ASP A 212 5.40 13.86 4.31
C ASP A 212 4.98 13.43 5.71
N VAL A 213 4.01 14.13 6.29
CA VAL A 213 3.35 13.73 7.54
C VAL A 213 1.99 13.15 7.15
N ILE A 214 1.77 11.90 7.55
CA ILE A 214 0.58 11.14 7.18
C ILE A 214 0.03 10.44 8.42
N GLY A 215 -1.28 10.47 8.61
CA GLY A 215 -1.88 9.75 9.71
C GLY A 215 -3.39 9.84 9.74
N GLY A 216 -3.98 9.17 10.70
CA GLY A 216 -5.42 9.17 10.90
C GLY A 216 -5.82 8.71 12.30
N VAL A 217 -7.08 8.92 12.59
CA VAL A 217 -7.74 8.49 13.81
C VAL A 217 -9.11 7.91 13.44
N TRP A 218 -9.48 6.82 14.11
CA TRP A 218 -10.82 6.26 13.95
C TRP A 218 -11.39 5.71 15.23
N VAL A 219 -12.70 5.68 15.28
CA VAL A 219 -13.49 5.06 16.34
C VAL A 219 -14.15 3.78 15.86
N SER A 220 -14.31 2.83 16.76
CA SER A 220 -14.99 1.55 16.53
C SER A 220 -16.23 1.44 17.43
N PRO A 221 -17.35 2.10 17.09
CA PRO A 221 -18.52 2.22 17.97
C PRO A 221 -19.18 0.88 18.25
N ILE A 222 -19.27 0.03 17.24
CA ILE A 222 -19.79 -1.34 17.36
C ILE A 222 -18.79 -2.34 16.78
N LYS A 223 -18.98 -3.62 17.09
CA LYS A 223 -18.15 -4.71 16.55
C LYS A 223 -18.21 -4.72 15.03
N GLY A 224 -17.03 -4.79 14.40
CA GLY A 224 -16.91 -4.81 12.93
C GLY A 224 -17.00 -3.44 12.26
N MET A 225 -17.39 -2.37 12.94
CA MET A 225 -17.49 -1.02 12.39
C MET A 225 -16.31 -0.16 12.81
N ARG A 226 -15.83 0.64 11.87
CA ARG A 226 -14.86 1.73 12.13
C ARG A 226 -15.18 2.93 11.25
N ILE A 227 -15.05 4.12 11.83
CA ILE A 227 -15.25 5.40 11.15
C ILE A 227 -14.10 6.29 11.54
N GLY A 228 -13.45 6.93 10.57
CA GLY A 228 -12.29 7.78 10.85
C GLY A 228 -11.98 8.81 9.80
N GLY A 229 -11.04 9.68 10.18
CA GLY A 229 -10.49 10.71 9.34
C GLY A 229 -8.98 10.56 9.22
N PHE A 230 -8.44 10.95 8.07
CA PHE A 230 -7.03 10.87 7.74
C PHE A 230 -6.54 12.18 7.14
N GLY A 231 -5.27 12.50 7.38
CA GLY A 231 -4.59 13.65 6.83
C GLY A 231 -3.24 13.28 6.23
N TRP A 232 -2.86 14.01 5.19
CA TRP A 232 -1.56 13.91 4.56
C TRP A 232 -1.09 15.29 4.12
N VAL A 233 0.05 15.73 4.67
CA VAL A 233 0.71 16.98 4.32
C VAL A 233 2.13 16.67 3.87
N GLY A 234 2.47 17.06 2.66
CA GLY A 234 3.79 16.81 2.11
C GLY A 234 3.94 17.25 0.66
N SER A 235 4.92 16.66 -0.03
CA SER A 235 5.18 16.94 -1.44
C SER A 235 5.93 15.81 -2.14
N TYR A 236 5.77 15.72 -3.45
CA TYR A 236 6.60 14.89 -4.31
C TYR A 236 7.57 15.77 -5.11
N ALA A 237 8.85 15.44 -5.06
CA ALA A 237 9.91 16.21 -5.70
C ALA A 237 10.62 15.41 -6.80
N ARG A 238 11.09 16.13 -7.82
CA ARG A 238 11.97 15.61 -8.87
C ARG A 238 13.10 16.60 -9.15
N THR A 239 14.24 16.06 -9.53
CA THR A 239 15.39 16.85 -10.04
C THR A 239 15.62 16.51 -11.49
N GLY A 240 15.56 17.51 -12.37
CA GLY A 240 15.69 17.30 -13.81
C GLY A 240 15.48 18.59 -14.58
N TYR A 241 14.76 18.49 -15.69
CA TYR A 241 14.57 19.57 -16.66
C TYR A 241 13.10 19.86 -16.87
N TRP A 242 12.79 21.11 -17.19
CA TRP A 242 11.48 21.52 -17.67
C TRP A 242 11.63 22.63 -18.69
N SER A 243 10.65 22.80 -19.53
CA SER A 243 10.60 23.87 -20.50
C SER A 243 9.53 24.89 -20.08
N ASP A 244 9.92 26.15 -19.99
CA ASP A 244 9.02 27.28 -19.85
C ASP A 244 9.07 28.10 -21.15
N GLY A 245 8.21 27.72 -22.08
CA GLY A 245 8.21 28.29 -23.43
C GLY A 245 9.43 27.87 -24.26
N MET A 246 10.35 28.78 -24.55
CA MET A 246 11.56 28.53 -25.34
C MET A 246 12.81 28.23 -24.50
N ILE A 247 12.72 28.37 -23.18
CA ILE A 247 13.87 28.22 -22.28
C ILE A 247 13.80 26.85 -21.60
N GLU A 248 14.86 26.08 -21.68
CA GLU A 248 15.04 24.85 -20.90
C GLU A 248 15.72 25.21 -19.59
N GLU A 249 15.06 24.87 -18.48
CA GLU A 249 15.54 25.07 -17.13
C GLU A 249 15.85 23.71 -16.47
N SER A 250 16.70 23.72 -15.46
CA SER A 250 17.06 22.54 -14.70
C SER A 250 17.08 22.83 -13.19
N GLY A 251 16.79 21.81 -12.40
CA GLY A 251 16.80 21.92 -10.93
C GLY A 251 15.83 20.99 -10.28
N THR A 252 15.42 21.34 -9.06
CA THR A 252 14.42 20.54 -8.30
C THR A 252 13.10 21.26 -8.26
N ARG A 253 12.06 20.60 -8.77
CA ARG A 253 10.66 21.05 -8.69
C ARG A 253 9.84 20.14 -7.78
N LYS A 254 8.75 20.67 -7.22
CA LYS A 254 7.90 19.99 -6.26
C LYS A 254 6.42 20.19 -6.61
N VAL A 255 5.63 19.15 -6.33
CA VAL A 255 4.17 19.23 -6.34
C VAL A 255 3.65 18.91 -4.93
N GLY A 256 2.77 19.75 -4.42
CA GLY A 256 2.19 19.60 -3.08
C GLY A 256 1.27 18.38 -2.98
N ARG A 257 1.17 17.82 -1.77
CA ARG A 257 0.22 16.80 -1.37
C ARG A 257 -0.46 17.22 -0.08
N TYR A 258 -1.59 17.86 -0.21
CA TYR A 258 -2.42 18.26 0.93
C TYR A 258 -3.73 17.49 0.78
N ARG A 259 -3.86 16.40 1.55
CA ARG A 259 -4.96 15.45 1.40
C ARG A 259 -5.67 15.24 2.70
N TYR A 260 -6.97 15.04 2.62
CA TYR A 260 -7.74 14.48 3.72
C TYR A 260 -8.66 13.39 3.18
N ALA A 261 -9.00 12.46 4.07
CA ALA A 261 -9.95 11.40 3.78
C ALA A 261 -10.91 11.20 4.95
N ILE A 262 -12.15 10.84 4.60
CA ILE A 262 -13.14 10.34 5.55
C ILE A 262 -13.49 8.94 5.11
N SER A 263 -13.36 7.98 6.04
CA SER A 263 -13.50 6.56 5.74
C SER A 263 -14.44 5.90 6.73
N ALA A 264 -15.32 5.04 6.23
CA ALA A 264 -16.20 4.18 7.02
C ALA A 264 -16.12 2.74 6.51
N GLU A 265 -16.04 1.79 7.42
CA GLU A 265 -16.07 0.37 7.10
C GLU A 265 -16.90 -0.39 8.12
N TYR A 266 -17.68 -1.35 7.62
CA TYR A 266 -18.31 -2.39 8.41
C TYR A 266 -17.89 -3.75 7.85
N LYS A 267 -17.33 -4.60 8.70
CA LYS A 267 -16.90 -5.95 8.34
C LYS A 267 -17.32 -6.93 9.43
N ASP A 268 -18.21 -7.83 9.09
CA ASP A 268 -18.65 -8.92 9.97
C ASP A 268 -18.90 -10.18 9.14
N ALA A 269 -18.26 -11.28 9.54
CA ALA A 269 -18.28 -12.56 8.82
C ALA A 269 -18.00 -12.37 7.30
N ASP A 270 -19.00 -12.65 6.46
CA ASP A 270 -18.90 -12.53 4.99
C ASP A 270 -19.34 -11.16 4.45
N TRP A 271 -19.84 -10.27 5.33
CA TRP A 271 -20.22 -8.92 4.95
C TRP A 271 -19.01 -7.99 4.98
N GLN A 272 -18.87 -7.17 3.97
CA GLN A 272 -17.91 -6.08 3.92
C GLN A 272 -18.55 -4.89 3.20
N ILE A 273 -18.75 -3.80 3.94
CA ILE A 273 -19.23 -2.53 3.40
C ILE A 273 -18.14 -1.50 3.69
N ARG A 274 -17.70 -0.76 2.68
CA ARG A 274 -16.67 0.28 2.83
C ARG A 274 -16.98 1.46 1.94
N SER A 275 -16.78 2.67 2.48
CA SER A 275 -16.89 3.92 1.75
C SER A 275 -15.77 4.85 2.19
N GLU A 276 -15.13 5.49 1.22
CA GLU A 276 -14.09 6.48 1.48
C GLU A 276 -14.24 7.65 0.51
N TYR A 277 -14.17 8.86 1.04
CA TYR A 277 -14.01 10.10 0.29
C TYR A 277 -12.60 10.61 0.50
N ILE A 278 -11.92 11.01 -0.57
CA ILE A 278 -10.59 11.59 -0.50
C ILE A 278 -10.57 12.87 -1.33
N HIS A 279 -10.01 13.91 -0.74
CA HIS A 279 -9.72 15.18 -1.41
C HIS A 279 -8.23 15.44 -1.44
N ASN A 280 -7.74 16.01 -2.54
CA ASN A 280 -6.36 16.44 -2.72
C ASN A 280 -6.31 17.87 -3.21
N THR A 281 -5.43 18.66 -2.59
CA THR A 281 -4.93 19.94 -3.11
C THR A 281 -3.46 19.79 -3.42
N GLY A 282 -3.04 20.17 -4.62
CA GLY A 282 -1.66 20.09 -5.13
C GLY A 282 -1.59 19.48 -6.52
N GLY A 283 -0.60 19.92 -7.28
CA GLY A 283 -0.44 19.63 -8.68
C GLY A 283 0.07 18.24 -9.03
N ALA A 284 0.51 18.07 -10.26
CA ALA A 284 1.08 16.84 -10.79
C ALA A 284 2.22 17.12 -11.77
N PHE A 285 3.17 16.23 -11.89
CA PHE A 285 4.08 16.20 -13.03
C PHE A 285 3.40 15.59 -14.26
N LYS A 286 3.86 15.98 -15.44
CA LYS A 286 3.30 15.55 -16.72
C LYS A 286 3.46 14.05 -16.96
N THR A 287 4.60 13.50 -16.55
CA THR A 287 4.94 12.08 -16.72
C THR A 287 4.85 11.32 -15.40
N THR A 288 4.66 10.00 -15.46
CA THR A 288 4.85 9.11 -14.31
C THR A 288 6.29 8.61 -14.28
N ALA A 289 6.96 8.67 -13.14
CA ALA A 289 8.37 8.34 -12.97
C ALA A 289 8.66 6.84 -13.05
N ASN A 290 8.35 6.19 -14.16
CA ASN A 290 8.55 4.76 -14.39
C ASN A 290 9.98 4.44 -14.84
N THR A 291 10.63 5.34 -15.59
CA THR A 291 11.98 5.19 -16.09
C THR A 291 12.91 6.27 -15.54
N SER A 292 14.21 6.11 -15.74
CA SER A 292 15.20 7.13 -15.36
C SER A 292 15.05 8.43 -16.16
N SER A 293 14.56 8.37 -17.40
CA SER A 293 14.26 9.55 -18.20
C SER A 293 12.98 10.25 -17.71
N ASP A 294 11.93 9.52 -17.35
CA ASP A 294 10.71 10.09 -16.80
C ASP A 294 10.96 10.84 -15.48
N LEU A 295 11.89 10.33 -14.66
CA LEU A 295 12.29 11.00 -13.42
C LEU A 295 12.90 12.37 -13.63
N LYS A 296 13.55 12.60 -14.79
CA LYS A 296 14.16 13.87 -15.15
C LYS A 296 13.17 14.87 -15.77
N ASP A 297 11.99 14.42 -16.19
CA ASP A 297 10.95 15.30 -16.69
C ASP A 297 10.24 15.97 -15.51
N CYS A 298 10.51 17.27 -15.32
CA CYS A 298 9.93 18.09 -14.27
C CYS A 298 8.84 19.05 -14.78
N ASN A 299 8.29 18.82 -15.98
CA ASN A 299 7.17 19.58 -16.49
C ASN A 299 5.90 19.30 -15.68
N TYR A 300 5.13 20.34 -15.36
CA TYR A 300 3.85 20.19 -14.67
C TYR A 300 2.73 19.77 -15.64
N ASN A 301 1.77 19.04 -15.11
CA ASN A 301 0.55 18.67 -15.83
C ASN A 301 -0.54 19.68 -15.57
N GLU A 302 -0.60 20.71 -16.39
CA GLU A 302 -1.58 21.80 -16.28
C GLU A 302 -3.03 21.32 -16.41
N LYS A 303 -3.27 20.24 -17.22
CA LYS A 303 -4.62 19.68 -17.41
C LYS A 303 -5.21 19.09 -16.14
N LEU A 304 -4.38 18.60 -15.22
CA LEU A 304 -4.84 18.06 -13.95
C LEU A 304 -5.09 19.15 -12.89
N GLY A 305 -4.54 20.35 -13.07
CA GLY A 305 -4.69 21.45 -12.11
C GLY A 305 -4.24 21.07 -10.70
N ASP A 306 -4.72 21.82 -9.71
CA ASP A 306 -4.30 21.70 -8.31
C ASP A 306 -5.32 20.99 -7.41
N SER A 307 -6.40 20.48 -7.96
CA SER A 307 -7.44 19.80 -7.17
C SER A 307 -7.81 18.46 -7.78
N ALA A 308 -8.09 17.49 -6.92
CA ALA A 308 -8.70 16.22 -7.30
C ALA A 308 -9.45 15.63 -6.12
N ASP A 309 -10.51 14.92 -6.39
CA ASP A 309 -11.24 14.20 -5.36
C ASP A 309 -11.96 12.98 -5.91
N GLY A 310 -12.55 12.22 -5.01
CA GLY A 310 -13.41 11.11 -5.39
C GLY A 310 -14.00 10.41 -4.18
N VAL A 311 -14.95 9.55 -4.47
CA VAL A 311 -15.66 8.77 -3.48
C VAL A 311 -15.98 7.40 -4.03
N TYR A 312 -15.94 6.40 -3.18
CA TYR A 312 -16.51 5.11 -3.54
C TYR A 312 -17.36 4.54 -2.40
N VAL A 313 -18.30 3.70 -2.79
CA VAL A 313 -19.07 2.85 -1.89
C VAL A 313 -19.00 1.43 -2.43
N ALA A 314 -18.52 0.50 -1.61
CA ALA A 314 -18.32 -0.90 -1.96
C ALA A 314 -19.05 -1.79 -0.97
N CYS A 315 -19.71 -2.81 -1.50
CA CYS A 315 -20.41 -3.83 -0.71
C CYS A 315 -20.04 -5.23 -1.23
N VAL A 316 -19.71 -6.12 -0.31
CA VAL A 316 -19.61 -7.55 -0.54
C VAL A 316 -20.54 -8.23 0.44
N ALA A 317 -21.46 -9.04 -0.06
CA ALA A 317 -22.52 -9.67 0.72
C ALA A 317 -22.57 -11.19 0.46
N PRO A 318 -22.84 -12.03 1.45
CA PRO A 318 -22.95 -13.47 1.23
C PRO A 318 -24.23 -13.84 0.48
N ILE A 319 -24.10 -14.66 -0.56
CA ILE A 319 -25.20 -15.44 -1.14
C ILE A 319 -25.24 -16.80 -0.44
N ILE A 320 -24.07 -17.45 -0.35
CA ILE A 320 -23.87 -18.70 0.41
C ILE A 320 -22.70 -18.42 1.36
N ARG A 321 -22.96 -18.42 2.66
CA ARG A 321 -21.95 -18.13 3.69
C ARG A 321 -20.71 -18.99 3.52
N GLY A 322 -19.55 -18.35 3.58
CA GLY A 322 -18.25 -18.99 3.45
C GLY A 322 -17.93 -19.53 2.05
N LYS A 323 -18.79 -19.35 1.02
CA LYS A 323 -18.61 -19.95 -0.30
C LYS A 323 -18.86 -19.00 -1.47
N LEU A 324 -19.99 -18.33 -1.50
CA LEU A 324 -20.39 -17.47 -2.62
C LEU A 324 -20.83 -16.10 -2.10
N ARG A 325 -20.24 -15.04 -2.63
CA ARG A 325 -20.55 -13.65 -2.26
C ARG A 325 -20.89 -12.84 -3.51
N ALA A 326 -21.91 -12.01 -3.43
CA ALA A 326 -22.17 -10.95 -4.40
C ALA A 326 -21.38 -9.72 -4.02
N LYS A 327 -21.04 -8.89 -5.01
CA LYS A 327 -20.37 -7.61 -4.80
C LYS A 327 -20.89 -6.54 -5.74
N ALA A 328 -20.87 -5.28 -5.24
CA ALA A 328 -21.15 -4.10 -6.04
C ALA A 328 -20.31 -2.93 -5.54
N ARG A 329 -19.89 -2.03 -6.45
CA ARG A 329 -19.16 -0.81 -6.13
C ARG A 329 -19.56 0.33 -7.07
N TYR A 330 -19.89 1.47 -6.47
CA TYR A 330 -19.90 2.78 -7.10
C TYR A 330 -18.54 3.44 -6.86
N ASP A 331 -17.91 4.00 -7.88
CA ASP A 331 -16.54 4.51 -7.81
C ASP A 331 -16.40 5.75 -8.71
N LEU A 332 -16.34 6.92 -8.10
CA LEU A 332 -16.21 8.22 -8.76
C LEU A 332 -14.84 8.82 -8.46
N TYR A 333 -14.18 9.30 -9.50
CA TYR A 333 -12.94 10.08 -9.39
C TYR A 333 -12.98 11.29 -10.33
N ARG A 334 -12.60 12.46 -9.81
CA ARG A 334 -12.48 13.73 -10.55
C ARG A 334 -11.00 14.16 -10.55
N PRO A 335 -10.24 13.84 -11.60
CA PRO A 335 -8.79 14.07 -11.64
C PRO A 335 -8.36 15.53 -11.59
N ALA A 336 -9.23 16.46 -12.01
CA ALA A 336 -9.02 17.91 -12.00
C ALA A 336 -10.05 18.64 -11.12
N GLY A 337 -10.74 17.94 -10.21
CA GLY A 337 -11.78 18.51 -9.36
C GLY A 337 -13.06 18.91 -10.11
N SER A 338 -13.09 18.86 -11.44
CA SER A 338 -14.23 19.22 -12.28
C SER A 338 -15.03 18.00 -12.72
N TRP A 339 -16.31 18.24 -13.09
CA TRP A 339 -17.17 17.18 -13.63
C TRP A 339 -16.85 16.85 -15.08
N ASP A 340 -16.20 17.74 -15.83
CA ASP A 340 -15.87 17.52 -17.24
C ASP A 340 -14.82 16.44 -17.45
N SER A 341 -13.98 16.21 -16.44
CA SER A 341 -12.97 15.13 -16.43
C SER A 341 -13.36 13.93 -15.55
N ALA A 342 -14.57 13.94 -15.00
CA ALA A 342 -15.00 12.90 -14.06
C ALA A 342 -15.07 11.51 -14.70
N LYS A 343 -14.60 10.51 -13.97
CA LYS A 343 -14.71 9.10 -14.33
C LYS A 343 -15.50 8.35 -13.27
N THR A 344 -16.61 7.77 -13.68
CA THR A 344 -17.48 6.97 -12.83
C THR A 344 -17.45 5.52 -13.27
N ILE A 345 -17.29 4.58 -12.34
CA ILE A 345 -17.32 3.15 -12.61
C ILE A 345 -18.37 2.50 -11.71
N TYR A 346 -19.31 1.81 -12.32
CA TYR A 346 -20.27 0.94 -11.66
C TYR A 346 -19.80 -0.51 -11.84
N LYS A 347 -19.55 -1.19 -10.74
CA LYS A 347 -19.09 -2.58 -10.76
C LYS A 347 -20.10 -3.49 -10.08
N ALA A 348 -20.32 -4.66 -10.67
CA ALA A 348 -21.05 -5.76 -10.05
C ALA A 348 -20.33 -7.08 -10.35
N GLY A 349 -20.47 -8.07 -9.47
CA GLY A 349 -19.81 -9.35 -9.68
C GLY A 349 -20.06 -10.34 -8.54
N ILE A 350 -19.36 -11.45 -8.63
CA ILE A 350 -19.38 -12.51 -7.63
C ILE A 350 -17.97 -12.97 -7.28
N ASN A 351 -17.83 -13.44 -6.03
CA ASN A 351 -16.62 -14.08 -5.52
C ASN A 351 -16.99 -15.50 -5.09
N TYR A 352 -16.33 -16.50 -5.66
CA TYR A 352 -16.50 -17.90 -5.31
C TYR A 352 -15.24 -18.44 -4.62
N LEU A 353 -15.40 -18.94 -3.39
CA LEU A 353 -14.33 -19.57 -2.63
C LEU A 353 -14.39 -21.07 -2.84
N PHE A 354 -13.40 -21.64 -3.51
CA PHE A 354 -13.22 -23.10 -3.56
C PHE A 354 -12.84 -23.65 -2.21
N CYS A 355 -11.97 -22.92 -1.51
CA CYS A 355 -11.57 -23.12 -0.12
C CYS A 355 -11.04 -21.78 0.43
N LYS A 356 -10.64 -21.74 1.71
CA LYS A 356 -10.08 -20.54 2.35
C LYS A 356 -8.86 -19.94 1.63
N ASN A 357 -8.20 -20.71 0.78
CA ASN A 357 -6.95 -20.35 0.11
C ASN A 357 -7.11 -20.06 -1.38
N ILE A 358 -8.22 -20.48 -2.01
CA ILE A 358 -8.43 -20.37 -3.45
C ILE A 358 -9.77 -19.68 -3.72
N GLU A 359 -9.70 -18.58 -4.44
CA GLU A 359 -10.86 -17.76 -4.80
C GLU A 359 -10.82 -17.39 -6.28
N ILE A 360 -11.98 -17.45 -6.94
CA ILE A 360 -12.22 -16.82 -8.24
C ILE A 360 -13.20 -15.67 -8.06
N GLN A 361 -12.91 -14.56 -8.72
CA GLN A 361 -13.73 -13.36 -8.71
C GLN A 361 -14.08 -12.98 -10.14
N THR A 362 -15.33 -12.63 -10.39
CA THR A 362 -15.75 -12.05 -11.66
C THR A 362 -16.31 -10.65 -11.41
N GLU A 363 -16.07 -9.75 -12.35
CA GLU A 363 -16.60 -8.38 -12.34
C GLU A 363 -17.04 -7.98 -13.73
N TYR A 364 -18.18 -7.34 -13.80
CA TYR A 364 -18.59 -6.50 -14.91
C TYR A 364 -18.56 -5.05 -14.46
N SER A 365 -17.99 -4.18 -15.29
CA SER A 365 -17.85 -2.75 -15.02
C SER A 365 -18.47 -1.95 -16.16
N PHE A 366 -19.40 -1.05 -15.84
CA PHE A 366 -19.83 0.01 -16.74
C PHE A 366 -19.08 1.28 -16.37
N VAL A 367 -18.39 1.87 -17.33
CA VAL A 367 -17.54 3.05 -17.16
C VAL A 367 -18.14 4.22 -17.92
N ASN A 368 -18.27 5.36 -17.22
CA ASN A 368 -18.51 6.66 -17.81
C ASN A 368 -17.29 7.55 -17.56
N ASP A 369 -16.51 7.79 -18.59
CA ASP A 369 -15.27 8.59 -18.56
C ASP A 369 -15.49 9.85 -19.42
N ARG A 370 -15.76 10.98 -18.76
CA ARG A 370 -16.08 12.23 -19.43
C ARG A 370 -14.90 12.87 -20.15
N SER A 371 -13.67 12.40 -19.92
CA SER A 371 -12.49 12.86 -20.65
C SER A 371 -12.40 12.32 -22.07
N LEU A 372 -13.23 11.33 -22.42
CA LEU A 372 -13.26 10.67 -23.72
C LEU A 372 -14.34 11.24 -24.60
N ALA A 373 -14.16 11.24 -25.92
CA ALA A 373 -15.20 11.66 -26.88
C ALA A 373 -16.45 10.76 -26.79
N LYS A 374 -16.24 9.44 -26.69
CA LYS A 374 -17.27 8.46 -26.37
C LYS A 374 -17.12 8.06 -24.91
N HIS A 375 -17.94 8.64 -24.05
CA HIS A 375 -17.80 8.55 -22.60
C HIS A 375 -17.98 7.13 -22.03
N ASN A 376 -18.81 6.30 -22.68
CA ASN A 376 -19.27 5.05 -22.11
C ASN A 376 -18.58 3.84 -22.73
N TYR A 377 -18.13 2.92 -21.89
CA TYR A 377 -17.64 1.62 -22.30
C TYR A 377 -17.82 0.59 -21.17
N SER A 378 -17.58 -0.66 -21.48
CA SER A 378 -17.70 -1.76 -20.52
C SER A 378 -16.41 -2.53 -20.37
N MET A 379 -16.24 -3.17 -19.21
CA MET A 379 -15.12 -4.07 -18.94
C MET A 379 -15.65 -5.34 -18.28
N ALA A 380 -15.01 -6.45 -18.55
CA ALA A 380 -15.25 -7.72 -17.90
C ALA A 380 -13.92 -8.29 -17.37
N ASP A 381 -13.90 -8.65 -16.12
CA ASP A 381 -12.70 -9.12 -15.43
C ASP A 381 -12.97 -10.46 -14.76
N VAL A 382 -12.01 -11.38 -14.87
CA VAL A 382 -11.96 -12.61 -14.10
C VAL A 382 -10.62 -12.65 -13.38
N GLN A 383 -10.65 -12.79 -12.05
CA GLN A 383 -9.45 -12.91 -11.25
C GLN A 383 -9.42 -14.26 -10.55
N PHE A 384 -8.29 -14.93 -10.62
CA PHE A 384 -7.99 -16.12 -9.85
C PHE A 384 -6.90 -15.79 -8.83
N SER A 385 -7.13 -16.16 -7.58
CA SER A 385 -6.19 -15.88 -6.49
C SER A 385 -5.96 -17.11 -5.60
N VAL A 386 -4.71 -17.27 -5.18
CA VAL A 386 -4.27 -18.35 -4.29
C VAL A 386 -3.44 -17.77 -3.15
N ARG A 387 -3.66 -18.25 -1.94
CA ARG A 387 -2.85 -17.99 -0.73
C ARG A 387 -2.11 -19.27 -0.32
N PHE A 388 -0.91 -19.14 0.16
CA PHE A 388 -0.08 -20.25 0.66
C PHE A 388 0.84 -19.83 1.81
#